data_6510fe82d94ed4eef77b200f88516982
#
_entry.id   6510fe82d94ed4eef77b200f88516982
#
_cell.length_a   1.000
_cell.length_b   1.000
_cell.length_c   1.000
_cell.angle_alpha   90.00
_cell.angle_beta   90.00
_cell.angle_gamma   90.00
#
_symmetry.space_group_name_H-M   'P 1'
#
loop_
_entity.id
_entity.type
_entity.pdbx_description
1 polymer ?
#
loop_
_entity_poly.entity_id
_entity_poly.type
_entity_poly.pdbx_seq_one_letter_code
_entity_poly.pdbx_strand_id
1 'polypeptide(L)'
;MKIDLHMHTSKSDGADTPEEFLAKVRAAGIDLFSVTDHDTNAGALAVAELLAAEAPADGQDGQTGQVMKRGDLRFLPGIEFSCKDAGGKYHILGYGYDPEHPDFLATLAEVRRVRLAKAEGRVAFLKETFGIVLPEEELQKFYALESPTKPVLADIVAACGFAEDRQDAMGRFIDKFKHEFYLRPEKAIEGILAAGGVPVLAHPSFGDGGQYITGKEMEDRLRRLMDFGLEGLEVFYSEFTPELIAELLGYAEKYDLYVTAGSDYHGTEHHGPMGITHLTAEEEWPAGLLRFLERVGCSGRA
;
A
#
# COMPACT_ATOMS: atom_id res chain seq x y z
N MET A 1 0.12 6.69 21.34
CA MET A 1 0.93 6.40 20.10
C MET A 1 0.05 6.65 18.88
N LYS A 2 0.49 7.48 17.93
CA LYS A 2 -0.19 7.74 16.65
C LYS A 2 0.37 6.79 15.58
N ILE A 3 -0.52 6.01 14.94
CA ILE A 3 -0.15 4.95 14.00
C ILE A 3 -0.70 5.27 12.61
N ASP A 4 0.12 5.09 11.58
CA ASP A 4 -0.30 5.09 10.18
C ASP A 4 0.56 4.07 9.39
N LEU A 5 -0.04 2.95 9.04
CA LEU A 5 0.66 1.83 8.41
C LEU A 5 0.39 1.68 6.92
N HIS A 6 -0.33 2.63 6.28
CA HIS A 6 -0.66 2.57 4.87
C HIS A 6 -0.48 3.94 4.21
N MET A 7 0.68 4.14 3.60
CA MET A 7 1.04 5.41 2.97
C MET A 7 1.98 5.19 1.78
N HIS A 8 1.91 6.08 0.79
CA HIS A 8 2.61 5.97 -0.48
C HIS A 8 3.60 7.12 -0.70
N THR A 9 4.69 6.81 -1.40
CA THR A 9 5.70 7.76 -1.86
C THR A 9 5.72 7.87 -3.39
N SER A 10 6.55 8.76 -3.91
CA SER A 10 6.79 8.89 -5.36
C SER A 10 7.49 7.68 -6.00
N LYS A 11 7.79 6.63 -5.23
CA LYS A 11 8.27 5.37 -5.80
C LYS A 11 7.14 4.54 -6.41
N SER A 12 5.88 4.88 -6.09
CA SER A 12 4.68 4.38 -6.79
C SER A 12 3.84 5.53 -7.34
N ASP A 13 2.83 5.98 -6.64
CA ASP A 13 1.89 7.02 -7.08
C ASP A 13 1.58 8.08 -6.00
N GLY A 14 2.31 8.06 -4.91
CA GLY A 14 2.35 9.18 -3.97
C GLY A 14 3.05 10.39 -4.57
N ALA A 15 2.73 11.59 -4.08
CA ALA A 15 3.28 12.84 -4.56
C ALA A 15 4.67 13.16 -3.97
N ASP A 16 4.98 12.64 -2.79
CA ASP A 16 6.15 13.03 -2.01
C ASP A 16 7.35 12.11 -2.28
N THR A 17 8.54 12.68 -2.43
CA THR A 17 9.78 11.89 -2.37
C THR A 17 9.93 11.26 -0.98
N PRO A 18 10.73 10.18 -0.82
CA PRO A 18 10.98 9.58 0.50
C PRO A 18 11.46 10.59 1.55
N GLU A 19 12.25 11.60 1.17
CA GLU A 19 12.73 12.67 2.05
C GLU A 19 11.60 13.61 2.49
N GLU A 20 10.78 14.08 1.54
CA GLU A 20 9.63 14.94 1.82
C GLU A 20 8.59 14.20 2.65
N PHE A 21 8.35 12.93 2.32
CA PHE A 21 7.46 12.03 3.05
C PHE A 21 7.90 11.89 4.52
N LEU A 22 9.16 11.57 4.78
CA LEU A 22 9.68 11.42 6.14
C LEU A 22 9.58 12.72 6.95
N ALA A 23 9.83 13.88 6.31
CA ALA A 23 9.64 15.17 6.96
C ALA A 23 8.17 15.42 7.35
N LYS A 24 7.22 15.03 6.49
CA LYS A 24 5.78 15.14 6.76
C LYS A 24 5.32 14.18 7.86
N VAL A 25 5.82 12.93 7.89
CA VAL A 25 5.55 11.96 8.98
C VAL A 25 5.91 12.57 10.33
N ARG A 26 7.07 13.20 10.43
CA ARG A 26 7.52 13.88 11.64
C ARG A 26 6.65 15.09 12.01
N ALA A 27 6.33 15.91 11.01
CA ALA A 27 5.47 17.08 11.20
C ALA A 27 4.04 16.69 11.63
N ALA A 28 3.54 15.54 11.15
CA ALA A 28 2.25 14.99 11.54
C ALA A 28 2.26 14.34 12.95
N GLY A 29 3.44 14.19 13.57
CA GLY A 29 3.58 13.58 14.89
C GLY A 29 3.19 12.10 14.92
N ILE A 30 3.53 11.36 13.86
CA ILE A 30 3.27 9.91 13.79
C ILE A 30 4.40 9.19 14.51
N ASP A 31 4.05 8.27 15.40
CA ASP A 31 4.99 7.50 16.21
C ASP A 31 5.40 6.19 15.57
N LEU A 32 4.44 5.51 14.88
CA LEU A 32 4.67 4.28 14.15
C LEU A 32 4.08 4.41 12.73
N PHE A 33 4.91 4.17 11.74
CA PHE A 33 4.50 4.29 10.34
C PHE A 33 5.07 3.21 9.43
N SER A 34 4.43 3.05 8.27
CA SER A 34 4.91 2.20 7.17
C SER A 34 4.86 2.96 5.84
N VAL A 35 5.73 2.60 4.92
CA VAL A 35 5.65 2.93 3.49
C VAL A 35 5.22 1.67 2.77
N THR A 36 4.13 1.74 2.04
CA THR A 36 3.47 0.61 1.40
C THR A 36 3.23 0.85 -0.09
N ASP A 37 4.25 1.34 -0.78
CA ASP A 37 4.18 1.65 -2.21
C ASP A 37 3.63 0.50 -3.05
N HIS A 38 2.82 0.82 -4.05
CA HIS A 38 2.20 -0.18 -4.93
C HIS A 38 3.21 -0.99 -5.72
N ASP A 39 3.21 -2.31 -5.49
CA ASP A 39 3.96 -3.33 -6.23
C ASP A 39 5.49 -3.11 -6.25
N THR A 40 6.00 -2.34 -5.28
CA THR A 40 7.44 -2.10 -5.06
C THR A 40 7.73 -1.84 -3.59
N ASN A 41 8.89 -2.24 -3.11
CA ASN A 41 9.39 -1.89 -1.78
C ASN A 41 10.47 -0.76 -1.82
N ALA A 42 10.66 -0.12 -2.99
CA ALA A 42 11.73 0.86 -3.17
C ALA A 42 11.57 2.09 -2.25
N GLY A 43 10.33 2.54 -1.97
CA GLY A 43 10.07 3.62 -1.03
C GLY A 43 10.40 3.23 0.40
N ALA A 44 10.00 2.02 0.81
CA ALA A 44 10.33 1.50 2.13
C ALA A 44 11.85 1.37 2.34
N LEU A 45 12.58 0.87 1.33
CA LEU A 45 14.05 0.78 1.38
C LEU A 45 14.70 2.17 1.44
N ALA A 46 14.23 3.13 0.63
CA ALA A 46 14.76 4.50 0.65
C ALA A 46 14.54 5.18 2.00
N VAL A 47 13.37 5.03 2.61
CA VAL A 47 13.10 5.57 3.96
C VAL A 47 13.95 4.87 5.02
N ALA A 48 14.16 3.56 4.91
CA ALA A 48 15.07 2.82 5.80
C ALA A 48 16.50 3.35 5.71
N GLU A 49 17.00 3.62 4.50
CA GLU A 49 18.34 4.21 4.27
C GLU A 49 18.45 5.61 4.88
N LEU A 50 17.43 6.47 4.69
CA LEU A 50 17.39 7.81 5.30
C LEU A 50 17.47 7.74 6.83
N LEU A 51 16.67 6.87 7.44
CA LEU A 51 16.68 6.65 8.89
C LEU A 51 18.02 6.07 9.37
N ALA A 52 18.63 5.16 8.61
CA ALA A 52 19.93 4.59 8.94
C ALA A 52 21.07 5.61 8.86
N ALA A 53 20.98 6.60 7.96
CA ALA A 53 21.98 7.66 7.81
C ALA A 53 21.93 8.72 8.93
N GLU A 54 20.85 8.80 9.69
CA GLU A 54 20.74 9.69 10.84
C GLU A 54 21.63 9.20 12.00
N ALA A 55 22.43 10.07 12.59
CA ALA A 55 23.24 9.73 13.74
C ALA A 55 22.35 9.28 14.92
N PRO A 56 22.72 8.21 15.66
CA PRO A 56 21.93 7.79 16.81
C PRO A 56 21.82 8.91 17.82
N ALA A 57 20.59 9.24 18.21
CA ALA A 57 20.33 10.11 19.34
C ALA A 57 20.51 9.29 20.62
N ASP A 58 21.57 9.58 21.40
CA ASP A 58 21.80 9.09 22.77
C ASP A 58 21.73 7.57 23.00
N GLY A 59 22.09 6.75 22.01
CA GLY A 59 22.25 5.29 22.16
C GLY A 59 20.94 4.50 22.33
N GLN A 60 19.78 5.10 22.11
CA GLN A 60 18.47 4.42 22.17
C GLN A 60 17.97 3.90 20.82
N ASP A 61 18.75 4.11 19.76
CA ASP A 61 18.41 3.67 18.42
C ASP A 61 18.74 2.19 18.21
N GLY A 62 17.89 1.50 17.48
CA GLY A 62 18.09 0.08 17.21
C GLY A 62 17.06 -0.50 16.27
N GLN A 63 17.26 -1.76 15.95
CA GLN A 63 16.28 -2.59 15.28
C GLN A 63 15.71 -3.58 16.29
N THR A 64 14.40 -3.55 16.50
CA THR A 64 13.70 -4.52 17.34
C THR A 64 12.83 -5.37 16.42
N GLY A 65 13.25 -6.61 16.18
CA GLY A 65 12.60 -7.42 15.18
C GLY A 65 12.73 -6.77 13.78
N GLN A 66 11.59 -6.48 13.16
CA GLN A 66 11.51 -5.88 11.81
C GLN A 66 11.33 -4.35 11.83
N VAL A 67 11.24 -3.74 13.01
CA VAL A 67 11.01 -2.31 13.18
C VAL A 67 12.31 -1.57 13.41
N MET A 68 12.54 -0.52 12.63
CA MET A 68 13.63 0.44 12.85
C MET A 68 13.15 1.54 13.80
N LYS A 69 13.94 1.84 14.83
CA LYS A 69 13.65 2.89 15.82
C LYS A 69 14.66 4.02 15.68
N ARG A 70 14.18 5.26 15.64
CA ARG A 70 14.97 6.50 15.68
C ARG A 70 14.30 7.50 16.62
N GLY A 71 14.84 7.64 17.85
CA GLY A 71 14.17 8.38 18.91
C GLY A 71 12.78 7.79 19.20
N ASP A 72 11.74 8.64 19.13
CA ASP A 72 10.35 8.21 19.31
C ASP A 72 9.72 7.63 18.03
N LEU A 73 10.37 7.79 16.87
CA LEU A 73 9.86 7.34 15.58
C LEU A 73 10.16 5.85 15.37
N ARG A 74 9.15 5.12 14.93
CA ARG A 74 9.23 3.70 14.59
C ARG A 74 8.78 3.49 13.15
N PHE A 75 9.63 2.86 12.36
CA PHE A 75 9.38 2.54 10.96
C PHE A 75 9.28 1.03 10.77
N LEU A 76 8.15 0.57 10.25
CA LEU A 76 7.90 -0.80 9.84
C LEU A 76 7.91 -0.87 8.30
N PRO A 77 8.90 -1.50 7.66
CA PRO A 77 8.89 -1.67 6.22
C PRO A 77 7.63 -2.40 5.73
N GLY A 78 7.02 -1.87 4.67
CA GLY A 78 5.80 -2.39 4.09
C GLY A 78 5.82 -2.40 2.56
N ILE A 79 4.77 -2.97 1.99
CA ILE A 79 4.45 -3.00 0.56
C ILE A 79 2.95 -3.18 0.38
N GLU A 80 2.39 -2.70 -0.75
CA GLU A 80 1.03 -3.01 -1.16
C GLU A 80 0.99 -3.66 -2.55
N PHE A 81 0.59 -4.92 -2.61
CA PHE A 81 0.43 -5.65 -3.88
C PHE A 81 -0.97 -5.46 -4.48
N SER A 82 -1.03 -5.02 -5.74
CA SER A 82 -2.27 -4.91 -6.52
C SER A 82 -2.63 -6.26 -7.15
N CYS A 83 -3.65 -6.92 -6.64
CA CYS A 83 -4.02 -8.29 -7.00
C CYS A 83 -5.40 -8.39 -7.62
N LYS A 84 -5.63 -9.47 -8.41
CA LYS A 84 -6.95 -9.85 -8.92
C LYS A 84 -7.04 -11.35 -9.13
N ASP A 85 -8.21 -11.90 -8.84
CA ASP A 85 -8.60 -13.25 -9.25
C ASP A 85 -10.10 -13.32 -9.60
N ALA A 86 -10.68 -14.51 -9.64
CA ALA A 86 -12.10 -14.69 -9.92
C ALA A 86 -13.04 -14.12 -8.86
N GLY A 87 -12.53 -13.87 -7.62
CA GLY A 87 -13.29 -13.27 -6.52
C GLY A 87 -13.22 -11.74 -6.50
N GLY A 88 -12.49 -11.10 -7.43
CA GLY A 88 -12.42 -9.64 -7.54
C GLY A 88 -10.99 -9.07 -7.49
N LYS A 89 -10.89 -7.77 -7.28
CA LYS A 89 -9.63 -7.08 -7.01
C LYS A 89 -9.38 -6.99 -5.52
N TYR A 90 -8.10 -7.04 -5.17
CA TYR A 90 -7.61 -6.93 -3.79
C TYR A 90 -6.34 -6.11 -3.77
N HIS A 91 -6.14 -5.38 -2.70
CA HIS A 91 -4.82 -4.89 -2.33
C HIS A 91 -4.35 -5.66 -1.10
N ILE A 92 -3.15 -6.23 -1.17
CA ILE A 92 -2.57 -7.02 -0.08
C ILE A 92 -1.36 -6.28 0.44
N LEU A 93 -1.47 -5.78 1.66
CA LEU A 93 -0.37 -5.19 2.40
C LEU A 93 0.54 -6.30 2.94
N GLY A 94 1.84 -6.09 2.85
CA GLY A 94 2.83 -6.94 3.50
C GLY A 94 3.63 -6.12 4.49
N TYR A 95 3.80 -6.62 5.71
CA TYR A 95 4.57 -5.96 6.74
C TYR A 95 5.66 -6.84 7.30
N GLY A 96 6.80 -6.24 7.62
CA GLY A 96 7.82 -6.92 8.38
C GLY A 96 8.41 -8.16 7.71
N TYR A 97 8.48 -8.17 6.41
CA TYR A 97 9.11 -9.21 5.60
C TYR A 97 10.62 -8.99 5.49
N ASP A 98 11.38 -10.04 5.23
CA ASP A 98 12.77 -9.94 4.79
C ASP A 98 12.81 -9.52 3.31
N PRO A 99 13.28 -8.28 2.99
CA PRO A 99 13.29 -7.77 1.63
C PRO A 99 14.26 -8.51 0.69
N GLU A 100 15.21 -9.28 1.24
CA GLU A 100 16.18 -10.06 0.47
C GLU A 100 15.77 -11.53 0.32
N HIS A 101 14.64 -11.95 0.90
CA HIS A 101 14.20 -13.35 0.80
C HIS A 101 13.92 -13.74 -0.67
N PRO A 102 14.44 -14.87 -1.17
CA PRO A 102 14.35 -15.25 -2.58
C PRO A 102 12.90 -15.31 -3.13
N ASP A 103 11.96 -15.84 -2.35
CA ASP A 103 10.56 -15.97 -2.77
C ASP A 103 9.87 -14.60 -2.83
N PHE A 104 10.21 -13.68 -1.91
CA PHE A 104 9.72 -12.31 -1.97
C PHE A 104 10.27 -11.56 -3.19
N LEU A 105 11.56 -11.69 -3.47
CA LEU A 105 12.19 -11.13 -4.67
C LEU A 105 11.59 -11.71 -5.97
N ALA A 106 11.25 -13.00 -5.98
CA ALA A 106 10.55 -13.62 -7.11
C ALA A 106 9.14 -13.02 -7.30
N THR A 107 8.41 -12.78 -6.20
CA THR A 107 7.09 -12.11 -6.24
C THR A 107 7.20 -10.67 -6.75
N LEU A 108 8.21 -9.91 -6.29
CA LEU A 108 8.49 -8.56 -6.80
C LEU A 108 8.80 -8.58 -8.31
N ALA A 109 9.61 -9.53 -8.77
CA ALA A 109 9.94 -9.65 -10.19
C ALA A 109 8.69 -9.98 -11.04
N GLU A 110 7.80 -10.84 -10.53
CA GLU A 110 6.54 -11.17 -11.21
C GLU A 110 5.62 -9.97 -11.28
N VAL A 111 5.39 -9.26 -10.17
CA VAL A 111 4.49 -8.09 -10.18
C VAL A 111 5.07 -6.96 -11.05
N ARG A 112 6.39 -6.74 -11.05
CA ARG A 112 7.02 -5.79 -11.97
C ARG A 112 6.76 -6.13 -13.43
N ARG A 113 6.88 -7.39 -13.83
CA ARG A 113 6.55 -7.87 -15.18
C ARG A 113 5.08 -7.60 -15.53
N VAL A 114 4.18 -7.85 -14.60
CA VAL A 114 2.74 -7.56 -14.75
C VAL A 114 2.48 -6.05 -14.90
N ARG A 115 3.14 -5.23 -14.11
CA ARG A 115 3.05 -3.76 -14.18
C ARG A 115 3.53 -3.21 -15.51
N LEU A 116 4.67 -3.66 -16.00
CA LEU A 116 5.19 -3.27 -17.32
C LEU A 116 4.23 -3.67 -18.44
N ALA A 117 3.72 -4.89 -18.45
CA ALA A 117 2.73 -5.33 -19.45
C ALA A 117 1.45 -4.46 -19.44
N LYS A 118 0.98 -4.06 -18.23
CA LYS A 118 -0.13 -3.09 -18.11
C LYS A 118 0.22 -1.73 -18.69
N ALA A 119 1.40 -1.21 -18.39
CA ALA A 119 1.86 0.10 -18.85
C ALA A 119 1.97 0.13 -20.37
N GLU A 120 2.63 -0.87 -20.96
CA GLU A 120 2.74 -1.04 -22.42
C GLU A 120 1.38 -1.17 -23.10
N GLY A 121 0.49 -2.01 -22.53
CA GLY A 121 -0.88 -2.19 -23.05
C GLY A 121 -1.68 -0.89 -23.02
N ARG A 122 -1.56 -0.07 -21.97
CA ARG A 122 -2.22 1.25 -21.88
C ARG A 122 -1.68 2.23 -22.94
N VAL A 123 -0.38 2.29 -23.11
CA VAL A 123 0.25 3.16 -24.11
C VAL A 123 -0.19 2.73 -25.53
N ALA A 124 -0.19 1.43 -25.82
CA ALA A 124 -0.70 0.91 -27.09
C ALA A 124 -2.19 1.27 -27.28
N PHE A 125 -3.01 1.11 -26.25
CA PHE A 125 -4.43 1.46 -26.29
C PHE A 125 -4.67 2.96 -26.53
N LEU A 126 -3.90 3.85 -25.91
CA LEU A 126 -3.96 5.29 -26.14
C LEU A 126 -3.69 5.62 -27.62
N LYS A 127 -2.66 5.00 -28.20
CA LYS A 127 -2.31 5.18 -29.60
C LYS A 127 -3.36 4.64 -30.55
N GLU A 128 -3.82 3.41 -30.34
CA GLU A 128 -4.72 2.71 -31.25
C GLU A 128 -6.14 3.24 -31.20
N THR A 129 -6.62 3.61 -29.99
CA THR A 129 -8.03 4.01 -29.78
C THR A 129 -8.24 5.51 -29.94
N PHE A 130 -7.29 6.33 -29.49
CA PHE A 130 -7.43 7.78 -29.43
C PHE A 130 -6.44 8.54 -30.33
N GLY A 131 -5.49 7.83 -30.97
CA GLY A 131 -4.45 8.47 -31.76
C GLY A 131 -3.43 9.26 -30.92
N ILE A 132 -3.39 9.04 -29.59
CA ILE A 132 -2.45 9.70 -28.69
C ILE A 132 -1.10 9.02 -28.80
N VAL A 133 -0.10 9.74 -29.31
CA VAL A 133 1.28 9.29 -29.42
C VAL A 133 2.12 10.11 -28.46
N LEU A 134 2.62 9.46 -27.40
CA LEU A 134 3.48 10.09 -26.41
C LEU A 134 4.94 10.11 -26.90
N PRO A 135 5.74 11.12 -26.50
CA PRO A 135 7.17 11.19 -26.85
C PRO A 135 7.94 9.97 -26.31
N GLU A 136 8.83 9.44 -27.12
CA GLU A 136 9.65 8.27 -26.76
C GLU A 136 10.46 8.49 -25.48
N GLU A 137 10.99 9.70 -25.27
CA GLU A 137 11.74 10.06 -24.06
C GLU A 137 10.87 9.94 -22.79
N GLU A 138 9.62 10.39 -22.85
CA GLU A 138 8.68 10.26 -21.70
C GLU A 138 8.28 8.80 -21.46
N LEU A 139 8.11 8.01 -22.50
CA LEU A 139 7.83 6.58 -22.38
C LEU A 139 9.00 5.82 -21.76
N GLN A 140 10.25 6.14 -22.14
CA GLN A 140 11.44 5.53 -21.56
C GLN A 140 11.54 5.85 -20.05
N LYS A 141 11.31 7.12 -19.66
CA LYS A 141 11.26 7.52 -18.25
C LYS A 141 10.14 6.77 -17.49
N PHE A 142 8.96 6.69 -18.09
CA PHE A 142 7.81 6.01 -17.50
C PHE A 142 8.07 4.51 -17.26
N TYR A 143 8.59 3.80 -18.26
CA TYR A 143 8.89 2.36 -18.13
C TYR A 143 10.09 2.07 -17.21
N ALA A 144 10.95 3.05 -16.98
CA ALA A 144 12.08 2.93 -16.05
C ALA A 144 11.67 3.11 -14.58
N LEU A 145 10.45 3.58 -14.29
CA LEU A 145 9.95 3.71 -12.91
C LEU A 145 9.88 2.35 -12.23
N GLU A 146 10.05 2.34 -10.93
CA GLU A 146 9.87 1.14 -10.11
C GLU A 146 8.45 0.58 -10.24
N SER A 147 7.46 1.46 -10.23
CA SER A 147 6.05 1.12 -10.43
C SER A 147 5.38 2.10 -11.40
N PRO A 148 5.34 1.82 -12.72
CA PRO A 148 4.67 2.66 -13.72
C PRO A 148 3.14 2.58 -13.56
N THR A 149 2.58 3.51 -12.79
CA THR A 149 1.16 3.54 -12.41
C THR A 149 0.27 4.30 -13.40
N LYS A 150 -1.06 4.15 -13.24
CA LYS A 150 -2.06 4.91 -14.02
C LYS A 150 -1.95 6.43 -13.79
N PRO A 151 -1.86 6.92 -12.55
CA PRO A 151 -1.75 8.34 -12.29
C PRO A 151 -0.53 8.98 -12.97
N VAL A 152 0.62 8.33 -12.92
CA VAL A 152 1.83 8.84 -13.59
C VAL A 152 1.66 8.90 -15.10
N LEU A 153 1.05 7.88 -15.73
CA LEU A 153 0.76 7.93 -17.16
C LEU A 153 -0.23 9.07 -17.50
N ALA A 154 -1.22 9.31 -16.65
CA ALA A 154 -2.18 10.39 -16.81
C ALA A 154 -1.50 11.77 -16.76
N ASP A 155 -0.54 11.97 -15.85
CA ASP A 155 0.25 13.20 -15.80
C ASP A 155 1.04 13.42 -17.09
N ILE A 156 1.65 12.38 -17.66
CA ILE A 156 2.36 12.47 -18.93
C ILE A 156 1.40 12.84 -20.07
N VAL A 157 0.20 12.23 -20.11
CA VAL A 157 -0.84 12.56 -21.11
C VAL A 157 -1.26 14.03 -20.99
N ALA A 158 -1.47 14.53 -19.78
CA ALA A 158 -1.82 15.94 -19.53
C ALA A 158 -0.66 16.87 -19.87
N ALA A 159 0.57 16.57 -19.44
CA ALA A 159 1.75 17.38 -19.75
C ALA A 159 2.04 17.47 -21.26
N CYS A 160 1.67 16.42 -22.03
CA CYS A 160 1.75 16.42 -23.49
C CYS A 160 0.59 17.19 -24.18
N GLY A 161 -0.35 17.77 -23.42
CA GLY A 161 -1.45 18.60 -23.94
C GLY A 161 -2.66 17.82 -24.49
N PHE A 162 -2.77 16.52 -24.20
CA PHE A 162 -3.92 15.70 -24.62
C PHE A 162 -5.09 15.76 -23.63
N ALA A 163 -4.84 16.22 -22.40
CA ALA A 163 -5.84 16.43 -21.35
C ALA A 163 -5.56 17.72 -20.59
N GLU A 164 -6.59 18.24 -19.86
CA GLU A 164 -6.47 19.45 -19.04
C GLU A 164 -5.60 19.20 -17.79
N ASP A 165 -5.82 18.04 -17.15
CA ASP A 165 -5.12 17.61 -15.94
C ASP A 165 -5.10 16.07 -15.83
N ARG A 166 -4.56 15.56 -14.71
CA ARG A 166 -4.53 14.13 -14.39
C ARG A 166 -5.94 13.51 -14.40
N GLN A 167 -6.92 14.18 -13.80
CA GLN A 167 -8.26 13.64 -13.64
C GLN A 167 -8.99 13.55 -14.98
N ASP A 168 -8.86 14.56 -15.83
CA ASP A 168 -9.37 14.55 -17.20
C ASP A 168 -8.71 13.43 -18.02
N ALA A 169 -7.39 13.27 -17.94
CA ALA A 169 -6.67 12.18 -18.60
C ALA A 169 -7.13 10.79 -18.13
N MET A 170 -7.31 10.60 -16.82
CA MET A 170 -7.83 9.37 -16.26
C MET A 170 -9.23 9.04 -16.79
N GLY A 171 -10.19 9.95 -16.66
CA GLY A 171 -11.58 9.72 -17.02
C GLY A 171 -11.82 9.54 -18.52
N ARG A 172 -11.14 10.34 -19.36
CA ARG A 172 -11.33 10.30 -20.82
C ARG A 172 -10.59 9.14 -21.48
N PHE A 173 -9.43 8.74 -20.99
CA PHE A 173 -8.52 7.86 -21.69
C PHE A 173 -8.10 6.64 -20.88
N ILE A 174 -7.41 6.83 -19.75
CA ILE A 174 -6.69 5.77 -19.04
C ILE A 174 -7.61 4.67 -18.50
N ASP A 175 -8.73 5.06 -17.88
CA ASP A 175 -9.68 4.11 -17.27
C ASP A 175 -10.54 3.35 -18.28
N LYS A 176 -10.47 3.74 -19.56
CA LYS A 176 -11.14 2.99 -20.65
C LYS A 176 -10.38 1.69 -21.00
N PHE A 177 -9.10 1.60 -20.66
CA PHE A 177 -8.31 0.40 -20.90
C PHE A 177 -8.75 -0.73 -19.98
N LYS A 178 -9.27 -1.81 -20.57
CA LYS A 178 -9.63 -3.04 -19.86
C LYS A 178 -8.54 -4.08 -20.07
N HIS A 179 -8.13 -4.75 -19.01
CA HIS A 179 -7.05 -5.75 -19.02
C HIS A 179 -7.23 -6.78 -17.91
N GLU A 180 -6.52 -7.91 -18.04
CA GLU A 180 -6.47 -8.98 -17.05
C GLU A 180 -5.06 -9.20 -16.49
N PHE A 181 -4.17 -8.22 -16.64
CA PHE A 181 -2.80 -8.26 -16.10
C PHE A 181 -2.82 -7.91 -14.60
N TYR A 182 -2.81 -8.89 -13.74
CA TYR A 182 -2.74 -8.73 -12.29
C TYR A 182 -1.91 -9.85 -11.66
N LEU A 183 -1.24 -9.55 -10.54
CA LEU A 183 -0.73 -10.57 -9.66
C LEU A 183 -1.92 -11.30 -9.02
N ARG A 184 -1.81 -12.58 -8.80
CA ARG A 184 -2.80 -13.32 -8.04
C ARG A 184 -2.62 -13.05 -6.54
N PRO A 185 -3.70 -12.86 -5.75
CA PRO A 185 -3.58 -12.60 -4.31
C PRO A 185 -2.86 -13.74 -3.58
N GLU A 186 -3.06 -14.99 -4.00
CA GLU A 186 -2.32 -16.16 -3.53
C GLU A 186 -0.80 -15.96 -3.59
N LYS A 187 -0.28 -15.44 -4.74
CA LYS A 187 1.16 -15.21 -4.93
C LYS A 187 1.71 -14.08 -4.07
N ALA A 188 0.94 -13.01 -3.89
CA ALA A 188 1.32 -11.93 -2.97
C ALA A 188 1.41 -12.43 -1.52
N ILE A 189 0.39 -13.15 -1.06
CA ILE A 189 0.31 -13.71 0.29
C ILE A 189 1.44 -14.72 0.53
N GLU A 190 1.64 -15.68 -0.39
CA GLU A 190 2.73 -16.67 -0.32
C GLU A 190 4.11 -16.01 -0.21
N GLY A 191 4.38 -14.99 -1.05
CA GLY A 191 5.66 -14.29 -1.04
C GLY A 191 5.93 -13.51 0.25
N ILE A 192 4.90 -12.87 0.82
CA ILE A 192 4.99 -12.17 2.11
C ILE A 192 5.26 -13.17 3.25
N LEU A 193 4.49 -14.26 3.31
CA LEU A 193 4.64 -15.29 4.35
C LEU A 193 6.00 -16.00 4.28
N ALA A 194 6.45 -16.36 3.09
CA ALA A 194 7.76 -17.00 2.90
C ALA A 194 8.90 -16.13 3.44
N ALA A 195 8.80 -14.82 3.29
CA ALA A 195 9.74 -13.85 3.84
C ALA A 195 9.54 -13.52 5.33
N GLY A 196 8.67 -14.27 6.04
CA GLY A 196 8.39 -14.05 7.46
C GLY A 196 7.52 -12.85 7.77
N GLY A 197 6.94 -12.22 6.75
CA GLY A 197 6.05 -11.06 6.88
C GLY A 197 4.61 -11.43 7.25
N VAL A 198 3.77 -10.42 7.42
CA VAL A 198 2.34 -10.51 7.76
C VAL A 198 1.52 -9.97 6.60
N PRO A 199 0.74 -10.81 5.88
CA PRO A 199 -0.18 -10.35 4.83
C PRO A 199 -1.49 -9.84 5.43
N VAL A 200 -1.91 -8.63 5.00
CA VAL A 200 -3.10 -7.94 5.49
C VAL A 200 -3.93 -7.48 4.28
N LEU A 201 -5.25 -7.66 4.31
CA LEU A 201 -6.14 -7.11 3.28
C LEU A 201 -6.32 -5.60 3.52
N ALA A 202 -5.88 -4.79 2.54
CA ALA A 202 -6.02 -3.35 2.55
C ALA A 202 -7.47 -2.93 2.30
N HIS A 203 -7.91 -1.82 2.92
CA HIS A 203 -9.22 -1.17 2.71
C HIS A 203 -10.31 -2.15 2.24
N PRO A 204 -10.62 -3.23 3.01
CA PRO A 204 -11.32 -4.44 2.58
C PRO A 204 -12.72 -4.21 2.00
N SER A 205 -13.38 -3.12 2.40
CA SER A 205 -14.73 -2.78 1.93
C SER A 205 -14.74 -2.11 0.55
N PHE A 206 -13.59 -1.76 -0.01
CA PHE A 206 -13.55 -1.23 -1.37
C PHE A 206 -13.43 -2.34 -2.42
N GLY A 207 -14.25 -2.21 -3.47
CA GLY A 207 -14.28 -3.11 -4.61
C GLY A 207 -14.25 -2.35 -5.94
N ASP A 208 -14.48 -3.06 -7.02
CA ASP A 208 -14.62 -2.47 -8.36
C ASP A 208 -15.99 -1.80 -8.51
N GLY A 209 -16.16 -0.52 -8.26
CA GLY A 209 -17.39 0.16 -8.68
C GLY A 209 -18.08 1.05 -7.66
N GLY A 210 -17.40 1.49 -6.61
CA GLY A 210 -17.90 2.53 -5.70
C GLY A 210 -19.00 2.08 -4.74
N GLN A 211 -19.29 0.78 -4.66
CA GLN A 211 -20.13 0.20 -3.60
C GLN A 211 -19.22 -0.48 -2.56
N TYR A 212 -19.57 -0.31 -1.29
CA TYR A 212 -18.88 -1.04 -0.24
C TYR A 212 -19.20 -2.53 -0.28
N ILE A 213 -18.18 -3.34 -0.17
CA ILE A 213 -18.29 -4.79 0.04
C ILE A 213 -18.54 -5.01 1.54
N THR A 214 -19.67 -5.62 1.87
CA THR A 214 -20.10 -5.86 3.27
C THR A 214 -20.83 -7.21 3.38
N GLY A 215 -21.17 -7.63 4.59
CA GLY A 215 -21.99 -8.80 4.85
C GLY A 215 -21.41 -10.09 4.27
N LYS A 216 -22.27 -10.89 3.61
CA LYS A 216 -21.84 -12.19 3.07
C LYS A 216 -20.75 -12.09 2.03
N GLU A 217 -20.75 -11.07 1.18
CA GLU A 217 -19.72 -10.89 0.15
C GLU A 217 -18.36 -10.66 0.79
N MET A 218 -18.29 -9.80 1.84
CA MET A 218 -17.08 -9.61 2.63
C MET A 218 -16.61 -10.91 3.26
N GLU A 219 -17.51 -11.66 3.86
CA GLU A 219 -17.15 -12.92 4.52
C GLU A 219 -16.61 -13.95 3.53
N ASP A 220 -17.24 -14.12 2.36
CA ASP A 220 -16.79 -15.04 1.32
C ASP A 220 -15.40 -14.62 0.79
N ARG A 221 -15.16 -13.30 0.65
CA ARG A 221 -13.89 -12.70 0.25
C ARG A 221 -12.78 -12.99 1.28
N LEU A 222 -13.06 -12.77 2.56
CA LEU A 222 -12.10 -13.04 3.64
C LEU A 222 -11.74 -14.53 3.71
N ARG A 223 -12.74 -15.42 3.71
CA ARG A 223 -12.50 -16.87 3.74
C ARG A 223 -11.59 -17.32 2.61
N ARG A 224 -11.85 -16.84 1.38
CA ARG A 224 -11.03 -17.14 0.23
C ARG A 224 -9.58 -16.70 0.41
N LEU A 225 -9.33 -15.51 0.92
CA LEU A 225 -7.96 -15.00 1.13
C LEU A 225 -7.28 -15.71 2.32
N MET A 226 -8.03 -16.07 3.35
CA MET A 226 -7.52 -16.88 4.47
C MET A 226 -7.12 -18.29 4.02
N ASP A 227 -7.80 -18.89 3.03
CA ASP A 227 -7.37 -20.16 2.42
C ASP A 227 -5.99 -20.04 1.74
N PHE A 228 -5.57 -18.83 1.35
CA PHE A 228 -4.22 -18.53 0.85
C PHE A 228 -3.22 -18.16 1.96
N GLY A 229 -3.69 -17.97 3.20
CA GLY A 229 -2.86 -17.60 4.34
C GLY A 229 -2.92 -16.12 4.75
N LEU A 230 -3.96 -15.37 4.37
CA LEU A 230 -4.17 -14.01 4.88
C LEU A 230 -4.27 -14.02 6.41
N GLU A 231 -3.51 -13.14 7.08
CA GLU A 231 -3.43 -13.10 8.54
C GLU A 231 -4.06 -11.85 9.16
N GLY A 232 -4.35 -10.81 8.36
CA GLY A 232 -4.82 -9.54 8.91
C GLY A 232 -5.78 -8.77 8.02
N LEU A 233 -6.34 -7.72 8.61
CA LEU A 233 -7.37 -6.87 8.03
C LEU A 233 -7.09 -5.41 8.39
N GLU A 234 -7.06 -4.51 7.40
CA GLU A 234 -7.04 -3.07 7.65
C GLU A 234 -8.44 -2.63 8.04
N VAL A 235 -8.61 -2.37 9.34
CA VAL A 235 -9.94 -2.05 9.92
C VAL A 235 -10.11 -0.56 10.08
N PHE A 236 -9.05 0.13 10.51
CA PHE A 236 -9.07 1.57 10.73
C PHE A 236 -8.50 2.26 9.50
N TYR A 237 -9.39 2.74 8.64
CA TYR A 237 -9.05 3.37 7.37
C TYR A 237 -9.72 4.73 7.25
N SER A 238 -9.02 5.72 6.71
CA SER A 238 -9.42 7.14 6.71
C SER A 238 -10.83 7.41 6.17
N GLU A 239 -11.32 6.62 5.22
CA GLU A 239 -12.61 6.81 4.58
C GLU A 239 -13.72 5.89 5.12
N PHE A 240 -13.45 5.07 6.13
CA PHE A 240 -14.46 4.18 6.68
C PHE A 240 -15.37 4.87 7.70
N THR A 241 -16.65 4.50 7.64
CA THR A 241 -17.62 4.90 8.64
C THR A 241 -17.48 4.07 9.93
N PRO A 242 -17.97 4.55 11.08
CA PRO A 242 -17.96 3.78 12.31
C PRO A 242 -18.66 2.40 12.19
N GLU A 243 -19.69 2.31 11.34
CA GLU A 243 -20.43 1.06 11.10
C GLU A 243 -19.58 0.05 10.34
N LEU A 244 -18.82 0.49 9.31
CA LEU A 244 -17.88 -0.37 8.59
C LEU A 244 -16.75 -0.84 9.50
N ILE A 245 -16.19 0.05 10.30
CA ILE A 245 -15.15 -0.29 11.28
C ILE A 245 -15.68 -1.35 12.26
N ALA A 246 -16.90 -1.17 12.78
CA ALA A 246 -17.51 -2.14 13.69
C ALA A 246 -17.75 -3.51 13.03
N GLU A 247 -18.19 -3.55 11.78
CA GLU A 247 -18.36 -4.79 11.01
C GLU A 247 -17.01 -5.49 10.82
N LEU A 248 -15.97 -4.77 10.40
CA LEU A 248 -14.63 -5.32 10.16
C LEU A 248 -13.96 -5.81 11.45
N LEU A 249 -14.16 -5.11 12.59
CA LEU A 249 -13.73 -5.59 13.89
C LEU A 249 -14.41 -6.92 14.24
N GLY A 250 -15.69 -7.05 13.94
CA GLY A 250 -16.43 -8.31 14.14
C GLY A 250 -15.85 -9.47 13.34
N TYR A 251 -15.41 -9.24 12.09
CA TYR A 251 -14.72 -10.28 11.30
C TYR A 251 -13.32 -10.56 11.85
N ALA A 252 -12.55 -9.53 12.22
CA ALA A 252 -11.23 -9.71 12.80
C ALA A 252 -11.28 -10.55 14.09
N GLU A 253 -12.26 -10.30 14.97
CA GLU A 253 -12.48 -11.11 16.17
C GLU A 253 -12.92 -12.54 15.83
N LYS A 254 -13.91 -12.69 14.94
CA LYS A 254 -14.47 -14.00 14.53
C LYS A 254 -13.42 -14.95 13.96
N TYR A 255 -12.46 -14.42 13.20
CA TYR A 255 -11.45 -15.20 12.50
C TYR A 255 -10.05 -15.09 13.09
N ASP A 256 -9.92 -14.47 14.26
CA ASP A 256 -8.64 -14.23 14.96
C ASP A 256 -7.58 -13.53 14.11
N LEU A 257 -8.01 -12.58 13.26
CA LEU A 257 -7.14 -11.82 12.37
C LEU A 257 -6.41 -10.70 13.12
N TYR A 258 -5.23 -10.36 12.64
CA TYR A 258 -4.58 -9.11 12.99
C TYR A 258 -5.40 -7.91 12.51
N VAL A 259 -5.22 -6.77 13.18
CA VAL A 259 -5.86 -5.51 12.82
C VAL A 259 -4.79 -4.47 12.55
N THR A 260 -4.93 -3.72 11.47
CA THR A 260 -4.07 -2.58 11.17
C THR A 260 -4.86 -1.28 10.98
N ALA A 261 -4.13 -0.17 10.93
CA ALA A 261 -4.66 1.17 10.76
C ALA A 261 -3.82 1.93 9.72
N GLY A 262 -4.47 2.51 8.71
CA GLY A 262 -3.80 3.25 7.65
C GLY A 262 -4.66 4.37 7.07
N SER A 263 -4.00 5.43 6.58
CA SER A 263 -4.67 6.55 5.94
C SER A 263 -4.78 6.43 4.42
N ASP A 264 -3.98 5.55 3.83
CA ASP A 264 -3.78 5.45 2.37
C ASP A 264 -3.32 6.79 1.76
N TYR A 265 -2.45 7.49 2.50
CA TYR A 265 -1.95 8.80 2.12
C TYR A 265 -1.15 8.75 0.82
N HIS A 266 -1.49 9.63 -0.13
CA HIS A 266 -0.80 9.78 -1.41
C HIS A 266 -0.23 11.20 -1.64
N GLY A 267 -0.36 12.09 -0.66
CA GLY A 267 0.09 13.49 -0.82
C GLY A 267 -0.78 14.33 -1.76
N THR A 268 -1.97 13.87 -2.09
CA THR A 268 -2.93 14.53 -2.97
C THR A 268 -4.24 14.84 -2.23
N GLU A 269 -5.05 15.77 -2.77
CA GLU A 269 -6.36 16.14 -2.17
C GLU A 269 -7.41 15.00 -2.25
N HIS A 270 -7.14 13.93 -3.02
CA HIS A 270 -8.11 12.85 -3.27
C HIS A 270 -8.01 11.69 -2.29
N HIS A 271 -7.02 11.68 -1.43
CA HIS A 271 -6.79 10.65 -0.40
C HIS A 271 -6.78 11.28 0.99
N GLY A 272 -7.02 10.47 2.01
CA GLY A 272 -7.04 10.91 3.39
C GLY A 272 -5.73 11.60 3.82
N PRO A 273 -5.79 12.59 4.73
CA PRO A 273 -4.60 13.21 5.25
C PRO A 273 -3.78 12.23 6.10
N MET A 274 -2.46 12.35 6.01
CA MET A 274 -1.50 11.52 6.74
C MET A 274 -1.82 11.48 8.25
N GLY A 275 -1.85 10.28 8.80
CA GLY A 275 -2.09 10.03 10.23
C GLY A 275 -3.54 10.15 10.69
N ILE A 276 -4.49 10.21 9.75
CA ILE A 276 -5.94 10.17 10.05
C ILE A 276 -6.47 8.78 9.69
N THR A 277 -6.60 7.92 10.69
CA THR A 277 -6.94 6.50 10.51
C THR A 277 -8.20 6.07 11.27
N HIS A 278 -8.86 7.00 11.97
CA HIS A 278 -9.96 6.73 12.91
C HIS A 278 -9.61 5.78 14.07
N LEU A 279 -8.31 5.50 14.29
CA LEU A 279 -7.89 4.70 15.44
C LEU A 279 -8.13 5.51 16.72
N THR A 280 -8.79 4.88 17.68
CA THR A 280 -9.15 5.46 18.97
C THR A 280 -7.98 5.56 19.95
N ALA A 281 -8.23 6.00 21.19
CA ALA A 281 -7.22 6.03 22.25
C ALA A 281 -6.67 4.61 22.54
N GLU A 282 -5.41 4.53 23.00
CA GLU A 282 -4.70 3.24 23.19
C GLU A 282 -5.42 2.27 24.13
N GLU A 283 -6.15 2.78 25.10
CA GLU A 283 -6.91 1.98 26.07
C GLU A 283 -8.05 1.19 25.41
N GLU A 284 -8.48 1.61 24.21
CA GLU A 284 -9.58 1.00 23.46
C GLU A 284 -9.12 0.16 22.27
N TRP A 285 -7.80 -0.05 22.11
CA TRP A 285 -7.28 -0.79 20.97
C TRP A 285 -7.73 -2.25 20.96
N PRO A 286 -8.21 -2.76 19.82
CA PRO A 286 -8.64 -4.13 19.71
C PRO A 286 -7.47 -5.11 19.89
N ALA A 287 -7.77 -6.28 20.42
CA ALA A 287 -6.78 -7.33 20.67
C ALA A 287 -6.00 -7.70 19.39
N GLY A 288 -6.65 -7.69 18.22
CA GLY A 288 -5.99 -7.94 16.92
C GLY A 288 -4.87 -6.94 16.60
N LEU A 289 -5.04 -5.65 16.93
CA LEU A 289 -4.00 -4.64 16.76
C LEU A 289 -2.85 -4.86 17.75
N LEU A 290 -3.15 -5.16 19.00
CA LEU A 290 -2.12 -5.43 20.01
C LEU A 290 -1.27 -6.64 19.64
N ARG A 291 -1.90 -7.73 19.17
CA ARG A 291 -1.20 -8.91 18.66
C ARG A 291 -0.35 -8.60 17.41
N PHE A 292 -0.85 -7.76 16.50
CA PHE A 292 -0.07 -7.32 15.35
C PHE A 292 1.19 -6.57 15.77
N LEU A 293 1.07 -5.59 16.67
CA LEU A 293 2.21 -4.82 17.19
C LEU A 293 3.24 -5.72 17.89
N GLU A 294 2.79 -6.72 18.63
CA GLU A 294 3.67 -7.72 19.23
C GLU A 294 4.38 -8.55 18.17
N ARG A 295 3.65 -9.03 17.16
CA ARG A 295 4.18 -9.86 16.06
C ARG A 295 5.29 -9.17 15.27
N VAL A 296 5.17 -7.84 15.04
CA VAL A 296 6.18 -7.07 14.30
C VAL A 296 7.26 -6.45 15.19
N GLY A 297 7.23 -6.67 16.50
CA GLY A 297 8.25 -6.17 17.44
C GLY A 297 8.01 -4.72 17.91
N CYS A 298 6.77 -4.23 17.84
CA CYS A 298 6.36 -2.90 18.29
C CYS A 298 5.67 -2.90 19.67
N SER A 299 5.58 -4.04 20.36
CA SER A 299 4.98 -4.11 21.69
C SER A 299 5.86 -3.40 22.71
N GLY A 300 5.33 -2.39 23.36
CA GLY A 300 5.93 -1.69 24.49
C GLY A 300 5.78 -0.17 24.37
N ARG A 301 5.25 0.44 25.45
CA ARG A 301 5.41 1.87 25.70
C ARG A 301 6.89 2.17 25.83
N ALA A 302 7.35 3.26 25.22
CA ALA A 302 8.68 3.80 25.45
C ALA A 302 8.87 4.13 26.93
#